data_4c212cbaf8a0dfc943d78075c2188a99
#
_entry.id   4c212cbaf8a0dfc943d78075c2188a99
#
_cell.length_a   1.000
_cell.length_b   1.000
_cell.length_c   1.000
_cell.angle_alpha   90.00
_cell.angle_beta   90.00
_cell.angle_gamma   90.00
#
_symmetry.space_group_name_H-M   'P 1'
#
loop_
_entity.id
_entity.type
_entity.pdbx_description
1 polymer ?
#
loop_
_entity_poly.entity_id
_entity_poly.type
_entity_poly.pdbx_seq_one_letter_code
_entity_poly.pdbx_strand_id
1 'polypeptide(L)'
;MSYTDEQMRAFSQIAYADFTKAYEYLQATEGGNSFSIQQLAETAKQLDPNVNLDMLYCLKDTEMQNWKIAAVHDTNPQNGFYGCIIETGDGNATLAFRGSEGMDNPEGLIHDWLGSDLGLLDSPQTRQHAEVERFLAKYQDQINSYNSISLTGHSLGGNLSDYATLVSYKYGFDGKIEQSMSLDGPGFSDEFIKLHMQDIARMNDRMTHVKWSWCGGLLLDLPGVAVREVSVSNEANHKDNESDIGTPKGYLYKHDTKYLDIDENGNFVNGRRDDFAYFMDSFSDMLDLLPFGGLITAGVTTLSWLYGSWDAIGQFFSDIAEAFKTTYQNIINGFQNIFHRNADYFKVNTHRLSQDTEEIRAYINRVRNNVDEMFSSVQTLGGMWKGLANEAYTEKFIREKQAIDEYLREIDAYVSRLENDSRNYTACENRALSMISAIRV
;
A
#
# COMPACT_ATOMS: atom_id res chain seq x y z
N MET A 1 22.35 1.46 16.46
CA MET A 1 21.45 1.64 17.64
C MET A 1 20.05 1.77 17.10
N SER A 2 19.15 0.86 17.47
CA SER A 2 17.77 0.90 17.01
C SER A 2 17.02 2.03 17.72
N TYR A 3 16.27 2.84 16.96
CA TYR A 3 15.40 3.88 17.52
C TYR A 3 14.12 3.28 18.08
N THR A 4 13.51 3.96 19.06
CA THR A 4 12.18 3.61 19.57
C THR A 4 11.11 3.92 18.54
N ASP A 5 9.91 3.35 18.71
CA ASP A 5 8.77 3.64 17.82
C ASP A 5 8.40 5.14 17.86
N GLU A 6 8.50 5.77 19.05
CA GLU A 6 8.26 7.21 19.21
C GLU A 6 9.27 8.07 18.43
N GLN A 7 10.54 7.68 18.42
CA GLN A 7 11.56 8.37 17.62
C GLN A 7 11.32 8.16 16.12
N MET A 8 10.97 6.95 15.70
CA MET A 8 10.63 6.69 14.28
C MET A 8 9.40 7.48 13.85
N ARG A 9 8.38 7.60 14.71
CA ARG A 9 7.24 8.49 14.48
C ARG A 9 7.68 9.95 14.33
N ALA A 10 8.55 10.42 15.24
CA ALA A 10 9.05 11.79 15.20
C ALA A 10 9.78 12.09 13.88
N PHE A 11 10.65 11.20 13.40
CA PHE A 11 11.29 11.35 12.09
C PHE A 11 10.29 11.45 10.96
N SER A 12 9.26 10.61 10.94
CA SER A 12 8.23 10.65 9.90
C SER A 12 7.45 11.96 9.90
N GLN A 13 7.20 12.54 11.08
CA GLN A 13 6.48 13.80 11.24
C GLN A 13 7.33 15.01 10.88
N ILE A 14 8.63 14.99 11.13
CA ILE A 14 9.57 16.03 10.71
C ILE A 14 9.51 16.23 9.17
N ALA A 15 9.30 15.14 8.41
CA ALA A 15 9.17 15.22 6.96
C ALA A 15 7.92 16.01 6.48
N TYR A 16 6.92 16.21 7.33
CA TYR A 16 5.74 17.03 7.03
C TYR A 16 5.96 18.54 7.32
N ALA A 17 7.00 18.88 8.08
CA ALA A 17 7.36 20.28 8.27
C ALA A 17 8.01 20.81 7.00
N ASP A 18 7.42 21.83 6.38
CA ASP A 18 8.01 22.49 5.20
C ASP A 18 9.21 23.34 5.62
N PHE A 19 10.36 22.68 5.71
CA PHE A 19 11.62 23.36 6.01
C PHE A 19 12.42 23.78 4.78
N THR A 20 11.93 23.59 3.58
CA THR A 20 12.68 23.86 2.33
C THR A 20 13.19 25.29 2.30
N LYS A 21 12.32 26.28 2.49
CA LYS A 21 12.71 27.70 2.47
C LYS A 21 13.64 28.08 3.61
N ALA A 22 13.39 27.56 4.81
CA ALA A 22 14.24 27.82 5.98
C ALA A 22 15.63 27.20 5.80
N TYR A 23 15.69 25.99 5.28
CA TYR A 23 16.94 25.29 5.00
C TYR A 23 17.77 26.03 3.94
N GLU A 24 17.17 26.44 2.82
CA GLU A 24 17.83 27.21 1.77
C GLU A 24 18.31 28.58 2.27
N TYR A 25 17.49 29.24 3.11
CA TYR A 25 17.87 30.55 3.69
C TYR A 25 19.11 30.43 4.60
N LEU A 26 19.10 29.45 5.51
CA LEU A 26 20.23 29.20 6.43
C LEU A 26 21.48 28.76 5.66
N GLN A 27 21.33 27.93 4.65
CA GLN A 27 22.44 27.53 3.78
C GLN A 27 23.08 28.71 3.08
N ALA A 28 22.27 29.67 2.62
CA ALA A 28 22.75 30.87 1.94
C ALA A 28 23.38 31.91 2.89
N THR A 29 22.89 32.02 4.12
CA THR A 29 23.27 33.07 5.06
C THR A 29 24.36 32.69 6.06
N GLU A 30 24.28 31.44 6.58
CA GLU A 30 25.21 30.94 7.59
C GLU A 30 26.28 30.01 7.00
N GLY A 31 26.02 29.49 5.81
CA GLY A 31 26.82 28.43 5.22
C GLY A 31 26.59 27.06 5.96
N GLY A 32 27.14 26.01 5.42
CA GLY A 32 26.94 24.68 5.94
C GLY A 32 25.70 23.97 5.38
N ASN A 33 25.53 22.69 5.73
CA ASN A 33 24.51 21.83 5.16
C ASN A 33 23.71 21.06 6.22
N SER A 34 23.82 21.42 7.51
CA SER A 34 23.14 20.70 8.59
C SER A 34 22.71 21.68 9.67
N PHE A 35 21.39 21.78 9.87
CA PHE A 35 20.76 22.74 10.77
C PHE A 35 19.81 22.01 11.74
N SER A 36 19.77 22.43 13.01
CA SER A 36 18.88 21.81 13.99
C SER A 36 17.42 22.07 13.67
N ILE A 37 16.55 21.14 14.08
CA ILE A 37 15.09 21.27 13.90
C ILE A 37 14.60 22.58 14.54
N GLN A 38 15.13 22.93 15.74
CA GLN A 38 14.78 24.18 16.40
C GLN A 38 15.16 25.41 15.53
N GLN A 39 16.41 25.45 15.03
CA GLN A 39 16.87 26.54 14.18
C GLN A 39 16.03 26.69 12.90
N LEU A 40 15.69 25.56 12.26
CA LEU A 40 14.83 25.54 11.10
C LEU A 40 13.41 26.03 11.40
N ALA A 41 12.83 25.61 12.52
CA ALA A 41 11.50 26.05 12.95
C ALA A 41 11.44 27.54 13.26
N GLU A 42 12.45 28.07 13.96
CA GLU A 42 12.58 29.52 14.24
C GLU A 42 12.71 30.31 12.94
N THR A 43 13.56 29.86 12.03
CA THR A 43 13.77 30.51 10.71
C THR A 43 12.50 30.41 9.84
N ALA A 44 11.83 29.29 9.81
CA ALA A 44 10.57 29.13 9.06
C ALA A 44 9.51 30.12 9.53
N LYS A 45 9.33 30.28 10.86
CA LYS A 45 8.42 31.29 11.44
C LYS A 45 8.83 32.74 11.15
N GLN A 46 10.12 33.01 11.04
CA GLN A 46 10.60 34.32 10.63
C GLN A 46 10.30 34.65 9.16
N LEU A 47 10.42 33.64 8.29
CA LEU A 47 10.15 33.77 6.86
C LEU A 47 8.63 33.78 6.56
N ASP A 48 7.86 32.97 7.26
CA ASP A 48 6.41 32.90 7.18
C ASP A 48 5.80 32.71 8.57
N PRO A 49 5.23 33.79 9.17
CA PRO A 49 4.59 33.68 10.49
C PRO A 49 3.39 32.71 10.55
N ASN A 50 2.83 32.36 9.39
CA ASN A 50 1.67 31.44 9.29
C ASN A 50 2.09 30.01 8.95
N VAL A 51 3.39 29.70 8.90
CA VAL A 51 3.85 28.34 8.62
C VAL A 51 3.25 27.36 9.63
N ASN A 52 2.66 26.28 9.12
CA ASN A 52 2.15 25.23 9.96
C ASN A 52 3.31 24.32 10.42
N LEU A 53 3.56 24.26 11.71
CA LEU A 53 4.55 23.38 12.37
C LEU A 53 3.91 22.50 13.43
N ASP A 54 2.59 22.28 13.38
CA ASP A 54 1.85 21.50 14.36
C ASP A 54 2.32 20.05 14.40
N MET A 55 2.84 19.51 13.28
CA MET A 55 3.43 18.17 13.22
C MET A 55 4.64 17.99 14.15
N LEU A 56 5.28 19.08 14.57
CA LEU A 56 6.41 19.01 15.50
C LEU A 56 5.99 18.73 16.96
N TYR A 57 4.69 18.52 17.24
CA TYR A 57 4.19 18.11 18.56
C TYR A 57 4.88 16.84 19.09
N CYS A 58 5.42 15.99 18.20
CA CYS A 58 6.13 14.77 18.53
C CYS A 58 7.52 14.98 19.12
N LEU A 59 8.10 16.19 19.00
CA LEU A 59 9.41 16.52 19.54
C LEU A 59 9.29 16.87 21.02
N LYS A 60 9.09 15.85 21.87
CA LYS A 60 8.79 16.02 23.29
C LYS A 60 10.00 16.34 24.15
N ASP A 61 11.20 16.02 23.71
CA ASP A 61 12.42 16.23 24.47
C ASP A 61 13.43 17.12 23.75
N THR A 62 14.40 17.63 24.52
CA THR A 62 15.46 18.50 24.00
C THR A 62 16.43 17.78 23.07
N GLU A 63 16.53 16.46 23.16
CA GLU A 63 17.38 15.67 22.28
C GLU A 63 16.83 15.70 20.87
N MET A 64 15.54 15.37 20.69
CA MET A 64 14.87 15.38 19.39
C MET A 64 14.88 16.77 18.73
N GLN A 65 14.76 17.85 19.53
CA GLN A 65 14.82 19.22 19.03
C GLN A 65 16.21 19.61 18.49
N ASN A 66 17.25 18.93 18.96
CA ASN A 66 18.63 19.15 18.51
C ASN A 66 19.03 18.28 17.31
N TRP A 67 18.17 17.36 16.87
CA TRP A 67 18.40 16.65 15.63
C TRP A 67 18.54 17.65 14.48
N LYS A 68 19.31 17.28 13.46
CA LYS A 68 19.63 18.17 12.37
C LYS A 68 19.11 17.65 11.06
N ILE A 69 18.57 18.54 10.23
CA ILE A 69 18.33 18.23 8.82
C ILE A 69 19.60 18.54 8.05
N ALA A 70 20.17 17.51 7.42
CA ALA A 70 21.43 17.57 6.68
C ALA A 70 21.23 17.59 5.17
N ALA A 71 20.01 17.32 4.70
CA ALA A 71 19.61 17.42 3.30
C ALA A 71 18.09 17.52 3.18
N VAL A 72 17.64 18.24 2.18
CA VAL A 72 16.22 18.31 1.76
C VAL A 72 16.15 18.10 0.26
N HIS A 73 15.22 17.29 -0.18
CA HIS A 73 14.82 17.17 -1.58
C HIS A 73 13.31 17.33 -1.67
N ASP A 74 12.93 18.45 -2.22
CA ASP A 74 11.54 18.87 -2.36
C ASP A 74 11.25 19.13 -3.84
N THR A 75 10.30 18.37 -4.38
CA THR A 75 9.79 18.57 -5.74
C THR A 75 8.28 18.87 -5.74
N ASN A 76 7.75 19.27 -4.59
CA ASN A 76 6.44 19.87 -4.46
C ASN A 76 6.52 21.34 -4.95
N PRO A 77 5.68 21.84 -5.85
CA PRO A 77 4.36 21.37 -6.27
C PRO A 77 4.33 20.50 -7.53
N GLN A 78 5.45 20.04 -8.07
CA GLN A 78 5.48 19.34 -9.36
C GLN A 78 4.92 17.92 -9.28
N ASN A 79 5.25 17.19 -8.19
CA ASN A 79 4.85 15.78 -8.03
C ASN A 79 4.62 15.35 -6.57
N GLY A 80 4.57 16.30 -5.62
CA GLY A 80 4.24 16.04 -4.23
C GLY A 80 5.34 15.36 -3.41
N PHE A 81 6.51 15.10 -3.95
CA PHE A 81 7.58 14.41 -3.24
C PHE A 81 8.35 15.34 -2.30
N TYR A 82 8.58 14.86 -1.08
CA TYR A 82 9.51 15.44 -0.12
C TYR A 82 10.26 14.33 0.61
N GLY A 83 11.58 14.46 0.68
CA GLY A 83 12.46 13.59 1.45
C GLY A 83 13.58 14.39 2.12
N CYS A 84 13.97 13.97 3.32
CA CYS A 84 15.05 14.61 4.05
C CYS A 84 15.98 13.59 4.72
N ILE A 85 17.21 14.05 5.00
CA ILE A 85 18.18 13.32 5.83
C ILE A 85 18.23 13.99 7.18
N ILE A 86 17.94 13.23 8.24
CA ILE A 86 17.95 13.69 9.63
C ILE A 86 19.12 13.05 10.36
N GLU A 87 20.04 13.88 10.86
CA GLU A 87 21.15 13.45 11.70
C GLU A 87 20.77 13.53 13.18
N THR A 88 21.05 12.47 13.92
CA THR A 88 20.74 12.39 15.36
C THR A 88 21.97 12.55 16.26
N GLY A 89 23.15 12.73 15.66
CA GLY A 89 24.44 12.59 16.32
C GLY A 89 25.02 11.20 16.09
N ASP A 90 26.13 10.90 16.69
CA ASP A 90 26.81 9.58 16.66
C ASP A 90 27.17 9.05 15.26
N GLY A 91 27.07 9.87 14.23
CA GLY A 91 27.33 9.49 12.85
C GLY A 91 26.22 8.64 12.23
N ASN A 92 25.01 8.67 12.80
CA ASN A 92 23.83 7.97 12.29
C ASN A 92 22.87 8.95 11.62
N ALA A 93 22.08 8.44 10.67
CA ALA A 93 21.08 9.25 10.00
C ALA A 93 19.79 8.46 9.73
N THR A 94 18.69 9.20 9.63
CA THR A 94 17.40 8.68 9.18
C THR A 94 17.00 9.35 7.88
N LEU A 95 16.62 8.55 6.87
CA LEU A 95 15.97 9.01 5.67
C LEU A 95 14.47 9.03 5.92
N ALA A 96 13.86 10.21 5.91
CA ALA A 96 12.44 10.37 6.18
C ALA A 96 11.72 10.89 4.93
N PHE A 97 10.58 10.27 4.60
CA PHE A 97 9.77 10.60 3.44
C PHE A 97 8.38 11.05 3.87
N ARG A 98 7.90 12.13 3.24
CA ARG A 98 6.57 12.66 3.48
C ARG A 98 5.54 11.89 2.68
N GLY A 99 4.38 11.62 3.29
CA GLY A 99 3.19 11.19 2.59
C GLY A 99 2.49 12.34 1.85
N SER A 100 1.27 12.09 1.38
CA SER A 100 0.46 13.09 0.69
C SER A 100 0.16 14.27 1.60
N GLU A 101 0.16 15.48 1.06
CA GLU A 101 -0.25 16.69 1.77
C GLU A 101 -1.77 16.75 1.95
N GLY A 102 -2.23 17.45 2.97
CA GLY A 102 -3.66 17.76 3.13
C GLY A 102 -4.37 16.96 4.21
N MET A 103 -3.66 16.44 5.23
CA MET A 103 -4.30 15.87 6.43
C MET A 103 -5.26 16.87 7.10
N ASP A 104 -5.08 18.17 6.87
CA ASP A 104 -6.01 19.22 7.30
C ASP A 104 -7.24 19.34 6.38
N ASN A 105 -7.18 18.78 5.17
CA ASN A 105 -8.28 18.71 4.23
C ASN A 105 -8.47 17.26 3.75
N PRO A 106 -9.26 16.47 4.48
CA PRO A 106 -9.50 15.07 4.16
C PRO A 106 -10.06 14.84 2.75
N GLU A 107 -10.84 15.81 2.22
CA GLU A 107 -11.39 15.74 0.86
C GLU A 107 -10.29 15.90 -0.19
N GLY A 108 -9.37 16.84 0.03
CA GLY A 108 -8.20 17.03 -0.83
C GLY A 108 -7.26 15.84 -0.76
N LEU A 109 -7.00 15.31 0.44
CA LEU A 109 -6.12 14.14 0.64
C LEU A 109 -6.55 12.96 -0.20
N ILE A 110 -7.85 12.63 -0.20
CA ILE A 110 -8.36 11.48 -0.95
C ILE A 110 -8.36 11.77 -2.45
N HIS A 111 -8.72 12.99 -2.85
CA HIS A 111 -8.73 13.37 -4.26
C HIS A 111 -7.31 13.38 -4.85
N ASP A 112 -6.34 13.90 -4.12
CA ASP A 112 -4.94 13.95 -4.55
C ASP A 112 -4.29 12.57 -4.46
N TRP A 113 -4.57 11.81 -3.40
CA TRP A 113 -4.03 10.48 -3.19
C TRP A 113 -4.56 9.48 -4.22
N LEU A 114 -5.84 9.59 -4.59
CA LEU A 114 -6.44 8.74 -5.62
C LEU A 114 -6.20 9.24 -7.03
N GLY A 115 -6.19 10.54 -7.23
CA GLY A 115 -5.99 11.12 -8.56
C GLY A 115 -4.54 11.04 -9.02
N SER A 116 -3.56 11.22 -8.12
CA SER A 116 -2.13 11.25 -8.45
C SER A 116 -1.38 9.96 -8.10
N ASP A 117 -1.82 9.23 -7.07
CA ASP A 117 -1.08 8.10 -6.49
C ASP A 117 -1.70 6.72 -6.80
N LEU A 118 -2.85 6.68 -7.47
CA LEU A 118 -3.36 5.45 -8.11
C LEU A 118 -2.37 4.85 -9.13
N GLY A 119 -1.32 5.59 -9.46
CA GLY A 119 -0.15 5.04 -10.13
C GLY A 119 0.48 3.84 -9.40
N LEU A 120 0.24 3.68 -8.08
CA LEU A 120 0.66 2.48 -7.33
C LEU A 120 -0.07 1.22 -7.77
N LEU A 121 -1.33 1.35 -8.23
CA LEU A 121 -2.14 0.24 -8.73
C LEU A 121 -1.85 -0.07 -10.21
N ASP A 122 -1.50 0.94 -10.99
CA ASP A 122 -1.40 0.82 -12.46
C ASP A 122 0.04 0.68 -12.98
N SER A 123 1.03 0.85 -12.10
CA SER A 123 2.44 0.76 -12.48
C SER A 123 3.28 0.21 -11.34
N PRO A 124 4.20 -0.74 -11.62
CA PRO A 124 5.16 -1.22 -10.63
C PRO A 124 6.10 -0.11 -10.13
N GLN A 125 6.08 1.06 -10.74
CA GLN A 125 6.90 2.20 -10.35
C GLN A 125 6.15 3.53 -10.55
N THR A 126 6.00 4.32 -9.49
CA THR A 126 5.35 5.62 -9.53
C THR A 126 6.35 6.73 -9.87
N ARG A 127 5.82 7.95 -10.16
CA ARG A 127 6.67 9.14 -10.29
C ARG A 127 7.41 9.45 -9.00
N GLN A 128 6.80 9.21 -7.85
CA GLN A 128 7.43 9.45 -6.55
C GLN A 128 8.54 8.42 -6.24
N HIS A 129 8.40 7.16 -6.66
CA HIS A 129 9.50 6.20 -6.62
C HIS A 129 10.71 6.66 -7.45
N ALA A 130 10.48 7.28 -8.60
CA ALA A 130 11.57 7.87 -9.39
C ALA A 130 12.25 9.06 -8.67
N GLU A 131 11.50 9.84 -7.88
CA GLU A 131 12.09 10.90 -7.05
C GLU A 131 12.87 10.33 -5.86
N VAL A 132 12.43 9.22 -5.27
CA VAL A 132 13.23 8.48 -4.27
C VAL A 132 14.60 8.14 -4.87
N GLU A 133 14.64 7.55 -6.07
CA GLU A 133 15.93 7.21 -6.71
C GLU A 133 16.78 8.45 -7.00
N ARG A 134 16.18 9.58 -7.41
CA ARG A 134 16.91 10.86 -7.59
C ARG A 134 17.46 11.39 -6.27
N PHE A 135 16.68 11.32 -5.19
CA PHE A 135 17.12 11.69 -3.85
C PHE A 135 18.32 10.83 -3.41
N LEU A 136 18.21 9.50 -3.53
CA LEU A 136 19.27 8.58 -3.16
C LEU A 136 20.53 8.80 -4.00
N ALA A 137 20.40 8.99 -5.31
CA ALA A 137 21.53 9.30 -6.20
C ALA A 137 22.20 10.63 -5.86
N LYS A 138 21.40 11.70 -5.60
CA LYS A 138 21.90 13.04 -5.27
C LYS A 138 22.73 13.05 -4.00
N TYR A 139 22.32 12.30 -3.00
CA TYR A 139 22.94 12.29 -1.68
C TYR A 139 23.73 10.99 -1.38
N GLN A 140 24.04 10.21 -2.39
CA GLN A 140 24.69 8.91 -2.24
C GLN A 140 25.95 8.95 -1.39
N ASP A 141 26.87 9.86 -1.68
CA ASP A 141 28.14 10.00 -0.95
C ASP A 141 27.91 10.38 0.51
N GLN A 142 26.95 11.29 0.78
CA GLN A 142 26.58 11.70 2.12
C GLN A 142 25.95 10.53 2.88
N ILE A 143 24.99 9.81 2.29
CA ILE A 143 24.35 8.64 2.88
C ILE A 143 25.39 7.58 3.21
N ASN A 144 26.33 7.34 2.30
CA ASN A 144 27.42 6.39 2.51
C ASN A 144 28.46 6.83 3.55
N SER A 145 28.48 8.10 3.96
CA SER A 145 29.37 8.57 5.02
C SER A 145 28.87 8.23 6.43
N TYR A 146 27.58 7.95 6.62
CA TYR A 146 27.03 7.59 7.92
C TYR A 146 27.41 6.18 8.35
N ASN A 147 27.44 5.94 9.66
CA ASN A 147 27.74 4.64 10.25
C ASN A 147 26.56 3.68 10.10
N SER A 148 25.35 4.17 10.41
CA SER A 148 24.11 3.43 10.21
C SER A 148 22.99 4.33 9.68
N ILE A 149 22.02 3.72 9.03
CA ILE A 149 20.89 4.37 8.36
C ILE A 149 19.60 3.73 8.87
N SER A 150 18.63 4.57 9.20
CA SER A 150 17.23 4.16 9.35
C SER A 150 16.37 4.81 8.27
N LEU A 151 15.24 4.20 7.93
CA LEU A 151 14.30 4.74 6.96
C LEU A 151 12.90 4.76 7.58
N THR A 152 12.14 5.81 7.30
CA THR A 152 10.75 5.87 7.76
C THR A 152 9.91 6.86 6.93
N GLY A 153 8.62 6.71 7.05
CA GLY A 153 7.62 7.63 6.52
C GLY A 153 6.24 7.22 7.01
N HIS A 154 5.32 8.14 6.97
CA HIS A 154 3.92 7.94 7.33
C HIS A 154 3.05 8.00 6.08
N SER A 155 1.97 7.23 6.03
CA SER A 155 1.08 7.21 4.87
C SER A 155 1.85 6.80 3.60
N LEU A 156 1.67 7.47 2.47
CA LEU A 156 2.45 7.24 1.26
C LEU A 156 3.97 7.32 1.49
N GLY A 157 4.43 8.16 2.44
CA GLY A 157 5.84 8.20 2.84
C GLY A 157 6.37 6.87 3.39
N GLY A 158 5.50 6.06 3.99
CA GLY A 158 5.80 4.69 4.40
C GLY A 158 6.13 3.79 3.21
N ASN A 159 5.31 3.82 2.17
CA ASN A 159 5.58 3.12 0.91
C ASN A 159 6.89 3.60 0.25
N LEU A 160 7.16 4.93 0.26
CA LEU A 160 8.40 5.48 -0.27
C LEU A 160 9.63 5.03 0.54
N SER A 161 9.52 4.90 1.86
CA SER A 161 10.60 4.38 2.71
C SER A 161 10.88 2.91 2.44
N ASP A 162 9.84 2.11 2.22
CA ASP A 162 9.97 0.71 1.82
C ASP A 162 10.66 0.60 0.45
N TYR A 163 10.22 1.38 -0.52
CA TYR A 163 10.87 1.42 -1.84
C TYR A 163 12.35 1.82 -1.75
N ALA A 164 12.67 2.88 -0.98
CA ALA A 164 14.05 3.32 -0.77
C ALA A 164 14.91 2.20 -0.13
N THR A 165 14.33 1.45 0.81
CA THR A 165 14.99 0.30 1.43
C THR A 165 15.30 -0.79 0.42
N LEU A 166 14.33 -1.16 -0.42
CA LEU A 166 14.50 -2.20 -1.43
C LEU A 166 15.57 -1.86 -2.47
N VAL A 167 15.65 -0.59 -2.90
CA VAL A 167 16.61 -0.16 -3.94
C VAL A 167 17.97 0.30 -3.37
N SER A 168 18.15 0.30 -2.05
CA SER A 168 19.36 0.80 -1.35
C SER A 168 20.66 0.20 -1.85
N TYR A 169 20.63 -1.06 -2.28
CA TYR A 169 21.81 -1.77 -2.84
C TYR A 169 22.36 -1.09 -4.10
N LYS A 170 21.49 -0.46 -4.90
CA LYS A 170 21.92 0.28 -6.10
C LYS A 170 22.84 1.46 -5.75
N TYR A 171 22.71 1.97 -4.53
CA TYR A 171 23.40 3.14 -4.00
C TYR A 171 24.46 2.80 -2.96
N GLY A 172 24.63 1.49 -2.63
CA GLY A 172 25.72 0.97 -1.80
C GLY A 172 25.57 1.17 -0.30
N PHE A 173 24.35 1.37 0.22
CA PHE A 173 24.13 1.55 1.65
C PHE A 173 23.21 0.49 2.29
N ASP A 174 22.77 -0.52 1.54
CA ASP A 174 21.96 -1.62 2.04
C ASP A 174 22.53 -2.30 3.29
N GLY A 175 23.85 -2.49 3.32
CA GLY A 175 24.56 -3.04 4.47
C GLY A 175 24.58 -2.15 5.73
N LYS A 176 24.18 -0.88 5.63
CA LYS A 176 24.13 0.10 6.73
C LYS A 176 22.73 0.30 7.31
N ILE A 177 21.71 -0.28 6.68
CA ILE A 177 20.34 -0.15 7.15
C ILE A 177 20.17 -1.00 8.41
N GLU A 178 19.87 -0.32 9.53
CA GLU A 178 19.55 -0.94 10.83
C GLU A 178 18.07 -1.30 10.91
N GLN A 179 17.21 -0.38 10.45
CA GLN A 179 15.76 -0.56 10.46
C GLN A 179 15.08 0.31 9.40
N SER A 180 13.98 -0.18 8.87
CA SER A 180 13.03 0.57 8.06
C SER A 180 11.63 0.38 8.63
N MET A 181 10.91 1.48 8.87
CA MET A 181 9.59 1.44 9.49
C MET A 181 8.59 2.25 8.67
N SER A 182 7.67 1.54 8.04
CA SER A 182 6.53 2.12 7.34
C SER A 182 5.38 2.31 8.33
N LEU A 183 4.97 3.56 8.52
CA LEU A 183 3.91 3.95 9.45
C LEU A 183 2.60 4.15 8.70
N ASP A 184 1.71 3.17 8.81
CA ASP A 184 0.41 3.12 8.11
C ASP A 184 0.50 3.39 6.61
N GLY A 185 1.63 2.98 6.01
CA GLY A 185 1.86 3.09 4.58
C GLY A 185 1.08 2.04 3.80
N PRO A 186 0.59 2.37 2.59
CA PRO A 186 0.03 1.37 1.70
C PRO A 186 1.11 0.38 1.24
N GLY A 187 0.70 -0.84 0.95
CA GLY A 187 1.56 -1.88 0.38
C GLY A 187 1.91 -1.64 -1.10
N PHE A 188 2.05 -2.73 -1.83
CA PHE A 188 2.48 -2.72 -3.25
C PHE A 188 1.58 -3.63 -4.09
N SER A 189 1.54 -3.40 -5.40
CA SER A 189 0.85 -4.29 -6.33
C SER A 189 1.56 -5.65 -6.44
N ASP A 190 0.81 -6.68 -6.83
CA ASP A 190 1.35 -8.03 -7.10
C ASP A 190 2.47 -7.99 -8.16
N GLU A 191 2.35 -7.12 -9.17
CA GLU A 191 3.37 -6.93 -10.20
C GLU A 191 4.67 -6.34 -9.62
N PHE A 192 4.58 -5.34 -8.74
CA PHE A 192 5.73 -4.78 -8.03
C PHE A 192 6.42 -5.85 -7.19
N ILE A 193 5.65 -6.60 -6.39
CA ILE A 193 6.18 -7.65 -5.52
C ILE A 193 6.93 -8.71 -6.33
N LYS A 194 6.37 -9.16 -7.45
CA LYS A 194 7.02 -10.12 -8.35
C LYS A 194 8.32 -9.57 -8.93
N LEU A 195 8.33 -8.29 -9.34
CA LEU A 195 9.51 -7.64 -9.90
C LEU A 195 10.64 -7.50 -8.87
N HIS A 196 10.30 -7.19 -7.61
CA HIS A 196 11.26 -6.92 -6.53
C HIS A 196 11.45 -8.07 -5.54
N MET A 197 10.98 -9.28 -5.85
CA MET A 197 11.02 -10.44 -4.94
C MET A 197 12.42 -10.70 -4.34
N GLN A 198 13.48 -10.52 -5.12
CA GLN A 198 14.86 -10.72 -4.64
C GLN A 198 15.32 -9.60 -3.71
N ASP A 199 14.89 -8.38 -3.96
CA ASP A 199 15.21 -7.21 -3.13
C ASP A 199 14.44 -7.29 -1.80
N ILE A 200 13.18 -7.71 -1.85
CA ILE A 200 12.36 -7.97 -0.67
C ILE A 200 13.02 -9.05 0.19
N ALA A 201 13.38 -10.19 -0.38
CA ALA A 201 14.03 -11.28 0.36
C ALA A 201 15.39 -10.87 0.98
N ARG A 202 16.06 -9.84 0.44
CA ARG A 202 17.30 -9.30 0.98
C ARG A 202 17.11 -8.40 2.17
N MET A 203 15.98 -7.67 2.22
CA MET A 203 15.77 -6.56 3.15
C MET A 203 14.64 -6.77 4.16
N ASN A 204 13.79 -7.78 3.98
CA ASN A 204 12.57 -7.97 4.77
C ASN A 204 12.81 -8.11 6.28
N ASP A 205 13.96 -8.63 6.70
CA ASP A 205 14.34 -8.79 8.11
C ASP A 205 14.65 -7.46 8.83
N ARG A 206 14.80 -6.36 8.07
CA ARG A 206 15.07 -5.01 8.56
C ARG A 206 13.86 -4.08 8.42
N MET A 207 12.78 -4.59 7.85
CA MET A 207 11.58 -3.83 7.55
C MET A 207 10.46 -4.18 8.52
N THR A 208 9.67 -3.18 8.88
CA THR A 208 8.47 -3.35 9.72
C THR A 208 7.36 -2.45 9.21
N HIS A 209 6.20 -3.02 8.94
CA HIS A 209 4.97 -2.30 8.68
C HIS A 209 4.19 -2.14 9.98
N VAL A 210 3.96 -0.91 10.41
CA VAL A 210 3.11 -0.58 11.56
C VAL A 210 1.79 -0.06 11.05
N LYS A 211 0.70 -0.75 11.36
CA LYS A 211 -0.63 -0.49 10.81
C LYS A 211 -1.62 -0.18 11.92
N TRP A 212 -2.48 0.82 11.71
CA TRP A 212 -3.53 1.16 12.67
C TRP A 212 -4.81 1.70 12.02
N SER A 213 -4.75 2.15 10.76
CA SER A 213 -5.90 2.66 10.03
C SER A 213 -6.11 1.94 8.70
N TRP A 214 -7.02 2.44 7.92
CA TRP A 214 -7.39 1.91 6.62
C TRP A 214 -6.27 2.01 5.58
N CYS A 215 -5.40 3.01 5.69
CA CYS A 215 -4.33 3.24 4.71
C CYS A 215 -3.32 2.09 4.70
N GLY A 216 -2.93 1.61 5.88
CA GLY A 216 -2.05 0.44 6.00
C GLY A 216 -2.66 -0.87 5.51
N GLY A 217 -3.96 -0.90 5.23
CA GLY A 217 -4.67 -2.02 4.63
C GLY A 217 -4.77 -1.97 3.10
N LEU A 218 -4.21 -0.95 2.46
CA LEU A 218 -4.27 -0.81 1.01
C LEU A 218 -3.10 -1.53 0.34
N LEU A 219 -3.42 -2.28 -0.71
CA LEU A 219 -2.46 -3.09 -1.46
C LEU A 219 -1.83 -4.23 -0.64
N LEU A 220 -0.97 -5.02 -1.28
CA LEU A 220 -0.39 -6.21 -0.67
C LEU A 220 0.82 -5.88 0.20
N ASP A 221 0.92 -6.56 1.33
CA ASP A 221 2.12 -6.52 2.16
C ASP A 221 3.32 -7.17 1.46
N LEU A 222 4.50 -6.63 1.72
CA LEU A 222 5.74 -7.23 1.24
C LEU A 222 6.00 -8.57 1.92
N PRO A 223 6.23 -9.67 1.17
CA PRO A 223 6.42 -10.99 1.74
C PRO A 223 7.58 -11.07 2.74
N GLY A 224 7.29 -11.58 3.93
CA GLY A 224 8.29 -11.77 4.98
C GLY A 224 8.65 -10.53 5.79
N VAL A 225 8.07 -9.36 5.48
CA VAL A 225 8.19 -8.16 6.31
C VAL A 225 7.32 -8.32 7.55
N ALA A 226 7.85 -7.88 8.71
CA ALA A 226 7.11 -7.91 9.95
C ALA A 226 5.95 -6.91 9.94
N VAL A 227 4.73 -7.37 10.22
CA VAL A 227 3.54 -6.51 10.34
C VAL A 227 3.16 -6.42 11.81
N ARG A 228 2.97 -5.19 12.31
CA ARG A 228 2.53 -4.89 13.67
C ARG A 228 1.25 -4.06 13.61
N GLU A 229 0.20 -4.53 14.25
CA GLU A 229 -1.00 -3.71 14.47
C GLU A 229 -0.90 -3.01 15.83
N VAL A 230 -1.20 -1.72 15.85
CA VAL A 230 -1.04 -0.88 17.03
C VAL A 230 -2.34 -0.17 17.41
N SER A 231 -2.43 0.19 18.68
CA SER A 231 -3.61 0.84 19.26
C SER A 231 -3.64 2.33 18.93
N VAL A 232 -4.85 2.82 18.69
CA VAL A 232 -5.16 4.23 18.54
C VAL A 232 -5.99 4.68 19.75
N SER A 233 -5.63 5.80 20.35
CA SER A 233 -6.29 6.33 21.53
C SER A 233 -7.77 6.64 21.25
N ASN A 234 -8.57 6.54 22.31
CA ASN A 234 -10.00 6.86 22.24
C ASN A 234 -10.25 8.33 21.86
N GLU A 235 -9.26 9.22 22.03
CA GLU A 235 -9.38 10.62 21.61
C GLU A 235 -9.58 10.78 20.09
N ALA A 236 -9.05 9.85 19.28
CA ALA A 236 -9.30 9.81 17.85
C ALA A 236 -10.78 9.63 17.51
N ASN A 237 -11.56 9.05 18.43
CA ASN A 237 -13.00 8.83 18.28
C ASN A 237 -13.86 10.05 18.73
N HIS A 238 -13.24 11.05 19.37
CA HIS A 238 -13.98 12.14 20.03
C HIS A 238 -13.68 13.53 19.46
N LYS A 239 -12.85 13.65 18.41
CA LYS A 239 -12.53 14.96 17.86
C LYS A 239 -13.67 15.54 17.04
N ASP A 240 -14.09 16.70 17.51
CA ASP A 240 -14.88 17.76 16.91
C ASP A 240 -16.38 17.55 16.74
N ASN A 241 -16.89 16.33 16.66
CA ASN A 241 -18.32 16.05 16.80
C ASN A 241 -18.55 14.56 17.02
N GLU A 242 -19.35 14.19 18.03
CA GLU A 242 -19.88 12.81 18.16
C GLU A 242 -20.59 12.31 16.87
N SER A 243 -20.99 13.23 15.98
CA SER A 243 -21.60 12.94 14.69
C SER A 243 -20.65 12.34 13.65
N ASP A 244 -19.32 12.45 13.83
CA ASP A 244 -18.34 11.95 12.87
C ASP A 244 -17.86 10.52 13.18
N ILE A 245 -18.26 9.96 14.33
CA ILE A 245 -17.97 8.57 14.70
C ILE A 245 -18.65 7.63 13.69
N GLY A 246 -17.85 6.76 13.06
CA GLY A 246 -18.34 5.82 12.05
C GLY A 246 -18.62 6.45 10.68
N THR A 247 -18.24 7.70 10.48
CA THR A 247 -18.27 8.35 9.17
C THR A 247 -16.90 8.22 8.48
N PRO A 248 -16.83 8.37 7.15
CA PRO A 248 -15.57 8.42 6.43
C PRO A 248 -14.58 9.44 7.00
N LYS A 249 -15.06 10.61 7.40
CA LYS A 249 -14.26 11.66 8.02
C LYS A 249 -13.63 11.23 9.36
N GLY A 250 -14.39 10.52 10.19
CA GLY A 250 -13.89 9.96 11.46
C GLY A 250 -12.80 8.92 11.25
N TYR A 251 -12.89 8.10 10.20
CA TYR A 251 -11.84 7.13 9.86
C TYR A 251 -10.56 7.79 9.34
N LEU A 252 -10.66 8.95 8.67
CA LEU A 252 -9.49 9.72 8.24
C LEU A 252 -8.72 10.31 9.42
N TYR A 253 -9.40 10.80 10.46
CA TYR A 253 -8.73 11.30 11.65
C TYR A 253 -7.91 10.20 12.35
N LYS A 254 -8.35 8.96 12.32
CA LYS A 254 -7.59 7.85 12.91
C LYS A 254 -6.27 7.58 12.22
N HIS A 255 -6.10 8.03 10.99
CA HIS A 255 -4.84 7.90 10.25
C HIS A 255 -3.72 8.80 10.79
N ASP A 256 -4.04 9.86 11.55
CA ASP A 256 -3.04 10.78 12.12
C ASP A 256 -2.23 10.11 13.24
N THR A 257 -0.93 10.15 13.11
CA THR A 257 0.03 9.52 14.05
C THR A 257 -0.05 10.06 15.49
N LYS A 258 -0.67 11.25 15.68
CA LYS A 258 -0.81 11.84 17.03
C LYS A 258 -1.70 11.03 17.96
N TYR A 259 -2.56 10.18 17.39
CA TYR A 259 -3.48 9.35 18.17
C TYR A 259 -2.91 7.98 18.53
N LEU A 260 -1.69 7.67 18.13
CA LEU A 260 -1.06 6.41 18.48
C LEU A 260 -0.79 6.35 19.98
N ASP A 261 -1.19 5.25 20.61
CA ASP A 261 -0.83 4.95 21.99
C ASP A 261 0.64 4.53 22.10
N ILE A 262 1.36 5.20 22.99
CA ILE A 262 2.79 4.96 23.25
C ILE A 262 2.98 4.64 24.72
N ASP A 263 3.73 3.57 25.00
CA ASP A 263 4.07 3.17 26.35
C ASP A 263 5.18 4.04 26.98
N GLU A 264 5.48 3.80 28.24
CA GLU A 264 6.52 4.53 28.99
C GLU A 264 7.96 4.35 28.45
N ASN A 265 8.16 3.34 27.60
CA ASN A 265 9.45 3.04 26.98
C ASN A 265 9.55 3.61 25.55
N GLY A 266 8.54 4.34 25.08
CA GLY A 266 8.50 4.90 23.73
C GLY A 266 8.13 3.89 22.64
N ASN A 267 7.49 2.76 22.99
CA ASN A 267 7.00 1.79 21.99
C ASN A 267 5.51 1.96 21.76
N PHE A 268 5.06 1.69 20.53
CA PHE A 268 3.64 1.64 20.24
C PHE A 268 2.97 0.48 20.97
N VAL A 269 1.81 0.77 21.55
CA VAL A 269 0.99 -0.24 22.21
C VAL A 269 0.35 -1.13 21.15
N ASN A 270 0.49 -2.45 21.28
CA ASN A 270 -0.15 -3.38 20.40
C ASN A 270 -1.68 -3.25 20.48
N GLY A 271 -2.35 -3.30 19.34
CA GLY A 271 -3.77 -3.14 19.24
C GLY A 271 -4.34 -3.91 18.06
N ARG A 272 -5.55 -3.57 17.71
CA ARG A 272 -6.25 -4.11 16.54
C ARG A 272 -6.78 -2.94 15.73
N ARG A 273 -6.66 -3.00 14.42
CA ARG A 273 -7.32 -2.08 13.50
C ARG A 273 -8.85 -2.15 13.64
N ASP A 274 -9.56 -1.12 13.22
CA ASP A 274 -11.02 -1.17 13.20
C ASP A 274 -11.56 -1.97 12.00
N ASP A 275 -12.86 -2.26 12.06
CA ASP A 275 -13.51 -3.08 11.02
C ASP A 275 -13.50 -2.41 9.64
N PHE A 276 -13.45 -1.07 9.58
CA PHE A 276 -13.30 -0.36 8.31
C PHE A 276 -11.92 -0.55 7.71
N ALA A 277 -10.87 -0.57 8.52
CA ALA A 277 -9.51 -0.85 8.06
C ALA A 277 -9.39 -2.27 7.48
N TYR A 278 -9.98 -3.27 8.13
CA TYR A 278 -10.03 -4.65 7.58
C TYR A 278 -10.88 -4.76 6.32
N PHE A 279 -11.98 -4.00 6.23
CA PHE A 279 -12.75 -3.91 5.00
C PHE A 279 -11.89 -3.37 3.84
N MET A 280 -11.15 -2.29 4.07
CA MET A 280 -10.29 -1.68 3.06
C MET A 280 -9.14 -2.60 2.64
N ASP A 281 -8.59 -3.39 3.57
CA ASP A 281 -7.59 -4.44 3.31
C ASP A 281 -8.15 -5.48 2.32
N SER A 282 -9.24 -6.16 2.71
CA SER A 282 -9.88 -7.18 1.87
C SER A 282 -10.34 -6.63 0.53
N PHE A 283 -10.81 -5.38 0.50
CA PHE A 283 -11.26 -4.70 -0.70
C PHE A 283 -10.10 -4.42 -1.65
N SER A 284 -8.99 -3.93 -1.13
CA SER A 284 -7.78 -3.64 -1.89
C SER A 284 -7.17 -4.91 -2.50
N ASP A 285 -7.09 -5.97 -1.71
CA ASP A 285 -6.62 -7.29 -2.17
C ASP A 285 -7.49 -7.85 -3.30
N MET A 286 -8.81 -7.67 -3.19
CA MET A 286 -9.72 -8.04 -4.26
C MET A 286 -9.45 -7.24 -5.54
N LEU A 287 -9.21 -5.93 -5.41
CA LEU A 287 -8.90 -5.07 -6.55
C LEU A 287 -7.62 -5.49 -7.26
N ASP A 288 -6.57 -5.86 -6.53
CA ASP A 288 -5.29 -6.29 -7.09
C ASP A 288 -5.38 -7.62 -7.87
N LEU A 289 -6.44 -8.41 -7.60
CA LEU A 289 -6.74 -9.64 -8.32
C LEU A 289 -7.47 -9.41 -9.67
N LEU A 290 -7.97 -8.20 -9.94
CA LEU A 290 -8.67 -7.90 -11.19
C LEU A 290 -7.67 -7.55 -12.30
N PRO A 291 -7.69 -8.23 -13.44
CA PRO A 291 -6.86 -7.84 -14.55
C PRO A 291 -7.39 -6.56 -15.19
N PHE A 292 -6.55 -5.54 -15.24
CA PHE A 292 -6.67 -4.28 -16.01
C PHE A 292 -7.25 -3.02 -15.34
N GLY A 293 -6.77 -1.88 -15.85
CA GLY A 293 -7.02 -0.47 -15.52
C GLY A 293 -8.49 0.02 -15.36
N GLY A 294 -9.48 -0.87 -15.38
CA GLY A 294 -10.83 -0.61 -14.84
C GLY A 294 -10.81 -0.35 -13.33
N LEU A 295 -9.76 -0.79 -12.66
CA LEU A 295 -9.48 -0.62 -11.25
C LEU A 295 -9.24 0.83 -10.83
N ILE A 296 -8.57 1.62 -11.65
CA ILE A 296 -8.34 3.05 -11.40
C ILE A 296 -9.68 3.78 -11.34
N THR A 297 -10.55 3.50 -12.32
CA THR A 297 -11.90 4.07 -12.35
C THR A 297 -12.71 3.61 -11.14
N ALA A 298 -12.61 2.34 -10.76
CA ALA A 298 -13.30 1.78 -9.61
C ALA A 298 -12.78 2.33 -8.28
N GLY A 299 -11.48 2.47 -8.10
CA GLY A 299 -10.86 3.05 -6.90
C GLY A 299 -11.20 4.54 -6.75
N VAL A 300 -11.07 5.34 -7.82
CA VAL A 300 -11.47 6.76 -7.84
C VAL A 300 -12.95 6.92 -7.56
N THR A 301 -13.80 6.08 -8.17
CA THR A 301 -15.24 6.11 -7.96
C THR A 301 -15.60 5.75 -6.52
N THR A 302 -14.93 4.77 -5.92
CA THR A 302 -15.19 4.32 -4.53
C THR A 302 -14.89 5.41 -3.52
N LEU A 303 -13.85 6.15 -3.73
CA LEU A 303 -13.41 7.15 -2.78
C LEU A 303 -14.06 8.53 -3.03
N SER A 304 -14.34 8.89 -4.28
CA SER A 304 -15.27 9.98 -4.59
C SER A 304 -16.64 9.76 -3.95
N TRP A 305 -16.94 8.52 -3.74
CA TRP A 305 -18.13 8.03 -3.13
C TRP A 305 -18.09 7.98 -1.58
N LEU A 306 -17.02 7.66 -0.91
CA LEU A 306 -16.86 7.86 0.54
C LEU A 306 -17.29 9.28 0.96
N TYR A 307 -17.27 10.24 0.01
CA TYR A 307 -17.70 11.62 0.20
C TYR A 307 -19.08 12.00 -0.35
N GLY A 308 -19.65 11.23 -1.25
CA GLY A 308 -20.76 11.75 -2.04
C GLY A 308 -22.15 11.17 -1.79
N SER A 309 -22.36 9.90 -1.76
CA SER A 309 -23.63 9.26 -1.48
C SER A 309 -23.56 7.73 -1.55
N TRP A 310 -24.43 7.09 -0.79
CA TRP A 310 -24.58 5.64 -0.73
C TRP A 310 -25.10 5.01 -2.05
N ASP A 311 -25.72 5.78 -2.93
CA ASP A 311 -26.16 5.31 -4.25
C ASP A 311 -24.96 4.96 -5.16
N ALA A 312 -23.84 5.63 -4.98
CA ALA A 312 -22.61 5.34 -5.74
C ALA A 312 -21.90 4.03 -5.33
N ILE A 313 -22.09 3.48 -4.07
CA ILE A 313 -21.62 2.12 -3.71
C ILE A 313 -22.28 1.08 -4.58
N GLY A 314 -23.57 1.18 -4.68
CA GLY A 314 -24.32 0.24 -5.44
C GLY A 314 -23.91 0.24 -6.90
N GLN A 315 -23.60 1.40 -7.48
CA GLN A 315 -23.12 1.51 -8.85
C GLN A 315 -21.71 0.90 -8.96
N PHE A 316 -20.84 1.18 -7.98
CA PHE A 316 -19.48 0.66 -7.95
C PHE A 316 -19.41 -0.89 -7.89
N PHE A 317 -20.19 -1.54 -7.00
CA PHE A 317 -20.24 -3.01 -7.00
C PHE A 317 -20.89 -3.58 -8.26
N SER A 318 -21.83 -2.86 -8.86
CA SER A 318 -22.38 -3.21 -10.17
C SER A 318 -21.32 -3.14 -11.28
N ASP A 319 -20.46 -2.11 -11.23
CA ASP A 319 -19.38 -1.91 -12.20
C ASP A 319 -18.27 -2.95 -12.02
N ILE A 320 -17.96 -3.35 -10.77
CA ILE A 320 -17.05 -4.49 -10.49
C ILE A 320 -17.64 -5.79 -11.03
N ALA A 321 -18.90 -6.08 -10.76
CA ALA A 321 -19.56 -7.29 -11.26
C ALA A 321 -19.55 -7.33 -12.79
N GLU A 322 -19.77 -6.20 -13.48
CA GLU A 322 -19.71 -6.10 -14.93
C GLU A 322 -18.27 -6.21 -15.46
N ALA A 323 -17.27 -5.69 -14.75
CA ALA A 323 -15.85 -5.87 -15.06
C ALA A 323 -15.43 -7.35 -14.94
N PHE A 324 -15.88 -8.04 -13.88
CA PHE A 324 -15.69 -9.49 -13.73
C PHE A 324 -16.32 -10.27 -14.89
N LYS A 325 -17.54 -9.96 -15.23
CA LYS A 325 -18.26 -10.58 -16.35
C LYS A 325 -17.57 -10.34 -17.69
N THR A 326 -17.07 -9.13 -17.90
CA THR A 326 -16.33 -8.77 -19.12
C THR A 326 -14.99 -9.50 -19.19
N THR A 327 -14.27 -9.60 -18.07
CA THR A 327 -13.01 -10.34 -17.97
C THR A 327 -13.23 -11.82 -18.16
N TYR A 328 -14.25 -12.40 -17.54
CA TYR A 328 -14.66 -13.79 -17.76
C TYR A 328 -14.93 -14.05 -19.24
N GLN A 329 -15.71 -13.17 -19.89
CA GLN A 329 -16.04 -13.30 -21.31
C GLN A 329 -14.79 -13.18 -22.19
N ASN A 330 -13.85 -12.31 -21.85
CA ASN A 330 -12.57 -12.14 -22.54
C ASN A 330 -11.66 -13.37 -22.37
N ILE A 331 -11.63 -13.97 -21.19
CA ILE A 331 -10.92 -15.24 -20.95
C ILE A 331 -11.55 -16.36 -21.79
N ILE A 332 -12.86 -16.51 -21.78
CA ILE A 332 -13.58 -17.49 -22.61
C ILE A 332 -13.31 -17.26 -24.10
N ASN A 333 -13.43 -16.02 -24.57
CA ASN A 333 -13.17 -15.66 -25.96
C ASN A 333 -11.68 -15.89 -26.33
N GLY A 334 -10.75 -15.61 -25.41
CA GLY A 334 -9.33 -15.89 -25.58
C GLY A 334 -9.07 -17.38 -25.72
N PHE A 335 -9.67 -18.21 -24.87
CA PHE A 335 -9.59 -19.67 -24.98
C PHE A 335 -10.25 -20.19 -26.28
N GLN A 336 -11.45 -19.72 -26.63
CA GLN A 336 -12.11 -20.09 -27.89
C GLN A 336 -11.26 -19.70 -29.09
N ASN A 337 -10.65 -18.54 -29.14
CA ASN A 337 -9.77 -18.10 -30.20
C ASN A 337 -8.48 -18.94 -30.30
N ILE A 338 -7.93 -19.40 -29.18
CA ILE A 338 -6.79 -20.33 -29.17
C ILE A 338 -7.19 -21.68 -29.73
N PHE A 339 -8.37 -22.19 -29.36
CA PHE A 339 -8.89 -23.47 -29.87
C PHE A 339 -9.29 -23.41 -31.35
N HIS A 340 -9.84 -22.29 -31.85
CA HIS A 340 -10.24 -22.16 -33.23
C HIS A 340 -9.08 -21.87 -34.22
N ARG A 341 -7.98 -21.25 -33.74
CA ARG A 341 -6.83 -20.92 -34.62
C ARG A 341 -5.86 -22.08 -34.90
N ASN A 342 -5.91 -23.16 -34.13
CA ASN A 342 -4.92 -24.26 -34.21
C ASN A 342 -5.53 -25.61 -34.60
N ALA A 343 -6.61 -25.63 -35.39
CA ALA A 343 -7.26 -26.88 -35.81
C ALA A 343 -6.33 -27.83 -36.61
N ASP A 344 -5.24 -27.30 -37.22
CA ASP A 344 -4.35 -28.07 -38.07
C ASP A 344 -3.06 -28.58 -37.41
N TYR A 345 -2.68 -28.10 -36.21
CA TYR A 345 -1.52 -28.57 -35.45
C TYR A 345 -1.73 -28.44 -33.95
N PHE A 346 -2.22 -29.49 -33.33
CA PHE A 346 -2.41 -29.54 -31.87
C PHE A 346 -1.19 -30.12 -31.16
N LYS A 347 -0.39 -29.29 -30.49
CA LYS A 347 0.60 -29.72 -29.51
C LYS A 347 0.21 -29.25 -28.15
N VAL A 348 -0.46 -30.09 -27.34
CA VAL A 348 -0.84 -29.79 -25.97
C VAL A 348 0.36 -30.08 -25.06
N ASN A 349 0.86 -29.09 -24.32
CA ASN A 349 1.77 -29.31 -23.23
C ASN A 349 0.95 -29.59 -21.97
N THR A 350 0.69 -30.86 -21.69
CA THR A 350 -0.16 -31.32 -20.57
C THR A 350 0.42 -30.93 -19.20
N HIS A 351 1.75 -30.82 -19.08
CA HIS A 351 2.38 -30.39 -17.83
C HIS A 351 2.11 -28.93 -17.55
N ARG A 352 2.26 -28.05 -18.57
CA ARG A 352 1.97 -26.63 -18.45
C ARG A 352 0.48 -26.38 -18.19
N LEU A 353 -0.38 -27.12 -18.88
CA LEU A 353 -1.83 -27.01 -18.67
C LEU A 353 -2.23 -27.38 -17.23
N SER A 354 -1.57 -28.37 -16.64
CA SER A 354 -1.79 -28.75 -15.22
C SER A 354 -1.33 -27.65 -14.26
N GLN A 355 -0.17 -27.02 -14.51
CA GLN A 355 0.31 -25.90 -13.70
C GLN A 355 -0.62 -24.69 -13.79
N ASP A 356 -1.02 -24.32 -15.02
CA ASP A 356 -1.92 -23.18 -15.25
C ASP A 356 -3.29 -23.41 -14.56
N THR A 357 -3.80 -24.66 -14.51
CA THR A 357 -5.05 -24.98 -13.80
C THR A 357 -4.91 -24.93 -12.29
N GLU A 358 -3.78 -25.32 -11.72
CA GLU A 358 -3.49 -25.18 -10.29
C GLU A 358 -3.39 -23.69 -9.88
N GLU A 359 -2.74 -22.86 -10.70
CA GLU A 359 -2.68 -21.41 -10.48
C GLU A 359 -4.06 -20.77 -10.50
N ILE A 360 -4.88 -21.10 -11.50
CA ILE A 360 -6.26 -20.59 -11.60
C ILE A 360 -7.08 -20.99 -10.37
N ARG A 361 -6.95 -22.24 -9.86
CA ARG A 361 -7.64 -22.66 -8.63
C ARG A 361 -7.17 -21.88 -7.41
N ALA A 362 -5.87 -21.62 -7.29
CA ALA A 362 -5.35 -20.80 -6.21
C ALA A 362 -5.92 -19.37 -6.26
N TYR A 363 -6.09 -18.82 -7.47
CA TYR A 363 -6.75 -17.54 -7.69
C TYR A 363 -8.22 -17.56 -7.28
N ILE A 364 -9.00 -18.55 -7.74
CA ILE A 364 -10.42 -18.71 -7.38
C ILE A 364 -10.59 -18.74 -5.84
N ASN A 365 -9.74 -19.49 -5.15
CA ASN A 365 -9.81 -19.61 -3.70
C ASN A 365 -9.46 -18.28 -2.99
N ARG A 366 -8.48 -17.54 -3.47
CA ARG A 366 -8.16 -16.21 -2.93
C ARG A 366 -9.32 -15.24 -3.12
N VAL A 367 -9.87 -15.14 -4.33
CA VAL A 367 -11.04 -14.28 -4.61
C VAL A 367 -12.20 -14.65 -3.70
N ARG A 368 -12.49 -15.94 -3.50
CA ARG A 368 -13.57 -16.39 -2.64
C ARG A 368 -13.36 -15.96 -1.19
N ASN A 369 -12.15 -16.15 -0.66
CA ASN A 369 -11.83 -15.76 0.70
C ASN A 369 -11.96 -14.24 0.89
N ASN A 370 -11.42 -13.44 -0.03
CA ASN A 370 -11.50 -11.98 0.04
C ASN A 370 -12.95 -11.48 -0.03
N VAL A 371 -13.77 -12.07 -0.90
CA VAL A 371 -15.21 -11.73 -0.99
C VAL A 371 -15.95 -12.09 0.31
N ASP A 372 -15.62 -13.22 0.93
CA ASP A 372 -16.21 -13.62 2.21
C ASP A 372 -15.77 -12.71 3.37
N GLU A 373 -14.52 -12.30 3.42
CA GLU A 373 -13.98 -11.35 4.40
C GLU A 373 -14.61 -9.97 4.22
N MET A 374 -14.70 -9.49 2.97
CA MET A 374 -15.38 -8.23 2.65
C MET A 374 -16.85 -8.28 3.06
N PHE A 375 -17.56 -9.39 2.82
CA PHE A 375 -18.94 -9.56 3.23
C PHE A 375 -19.10 -9.52 4.75
N SER A 376 -18.21 -10.16 5.49
CA SER A 376 -18.17 -10.12 6.95
C SER A 376 -17.97 -8.70 7.47
N SER A 377 -17.05 -7.95 6.86
CA SER A 377 -16.75 -6.57 7.21
C SER A 377 -17.95 -5.64 6.94
N VAL A 378 -18.61 -5.81 5.79
CA VAL A 378 -19.85 -5.06 5.45
C VAL A 378 -20.97 -5.36 6.44
N GLN A 379 -21.14 -6.62 6.86
CA GLN A 379 -22.14 -6.97 7.88
C GLN A 379 -21.83 -6.30 9.22
N THR A 380 -20.56 -6.23 9.60
CA THR A 380 -20.14 -5.56 10.84
C THR A 380 -20.38 -4.06 10.76
N LEU A 381 -20.02 -3.40 9.66
CA LEU A 381 -20.33 -1.99 9.41
C LEU A 381 -21.85 -1.72 9.41
N GLY A 382 -22.64 -2.61 8.80
CA GLY A 382 -24.09 -2.54 8.81
C GLY A 382 -24.69 -2.62 10.23
N GLY A 383 -24.02 -3.30 11.15
CA GLY A 383 -24.40 -3.33 12.57
C GLY A 383 -24.19 -2.00 13.30
N MET A 384 -23.24 -1.19 12.83
CA MET A 384 -22.90 0.12 13.39
C MET A 384 -23.77 1.26 12.82
N TRP A 385 -24.43 1.02 11.70
CA TRP A 385 -25.22 1.98 10.96
C TRP A 385 -26.68 1.53 10.84
N LYS A 386 -27.61 2.37 11.26
CA LYS A 386 -29.05 2.04 11.29
C LYS A 386 -29.85 2.95 10.33
N GLY A 387 -30.71 2.35 9.51
CA GLY A 387 -31.65 3.06 8.64
C GLY A 387 -31.97 2.33 7.35
N LEU A 388 -32.98 2.82 6.61
CA LEU A 388 -33.46 2.25 5.34
C LEU A 388 -32.33 2.12 4.28
N ALA A 389 -31.38 3.03 4.31
CA ALA A 389 -30.23 2.98 3.41
C ALA A 389 -29.32 1.77 3.70
N ASN A 390 -29.12 1.39 4.98
CA ASN A 390 -28.38 0.18 5.35
C ASN A 390 -29.06 -1.10 4.84
N GLU A 391 -30.38 -1.21 4.98
CA GLU A 391 -31.14 -2.37 4.51
C GLU A 391 -31.01 -2.54 3.00
N ALA A 392 -31.22 -1.47 2.24
CA ALA A 392 -31.10 -1.49 0.78
C ALA A 392 -29.68 -1.82 0.30
N TYR A 393 -28.67 -1.32 1.02
CA TYR A 393 -27.28 -1.59 0.76
C TYR A 393 -26.93 -3.06 1.01
N THR A 394 -27.29 -3.58 2.19
CA THR A 394 -26.99 -4.97 2.57
C THR A 394 -27.67 -5.95 1.61
N GLU A 395 -28.93 -5.71 1.21
CA GLU A 395 -29.61 -6.54 0.22
C GLU A 395 -28.94 -6.53 -1.14
N LYS A 396 -28.46 -5.37 -1.59
CA LYS A 396 -27.75 -5.27 -2.88
C LYS A 396 -26.42 -6.01 -2.80
N PHE A 397 -25.65 -5.82 -1.74
CA PHE A 397 -24.37 -6.50 -1.54
C PHE A 397 -24.52 -8.02 -1.48
N ILE A 398 -25.56 -8.54 -0.82
CA ILE A 398 -25.88 -9.98 -0.81
C ILE A 398 -26.11 -10.50 -2.23
N ARG A 399 -26.84 -9.75 -3.07
CA ARG A 399 -27.10 -10.15 -4.46
C ARG A 399 -25.84 -10.18 -5.31
N GLU A 400 -24.99 -9.17 -5.16
CA GLU A 400 -23.71 -9.10 -5.89
C GLU A 400 -22.75 -10.22 -5.46
N LYS A 401 -22.65 -10.49 -4.13
CA LYS A 401 -21.88 -11.64 -3.63
C LYS A 401 -22.37 -12.95 -4.24
N GLN A 402 -23.68 -13.16 -4.32
CA GLN A 402 -24.24 -14.37 -4.94
C GLN A 402 -23.86 -14.49 -6.40
N ALA A 403 -23.87 -13.39 -7.15
CA ALA A 403 -23.43 -13.37 -8.55
C ALA A 403 -21.95 -13.72 -8.69
N ILE A 404 -21.08 -13.16 -7.84
CA ILE A 404 -19.65 -13.50 -7.81
C ILE A 404 -19.45 -14.99 -7.50
N ASP A 405 -20.13 -15.52 -6.48
CA ASP A 405 -20.06 -16.94 -6.11
C ASP A 405 -20.51 -17.87 -7.25
N GLU A 406 -21.48 -17.44 -8.07
CA GLU A 406 -21.93 -18.18 -9.24
C GLU A 406 -20.88 -18.20 -10.35
N TYR A 407 -20.27 -17.04 -10.65
CA TYR A 407 -19.17 -16.94 -11.61
C TYR A 407 -17.94 -17.75 -11.18
N LEU A 408 -17.56 -17.70 -9.92
CA LEU A 408 -16.44 -18.51 -9.41
C LEU A 408 -16.71 -20.01 -9.54
N ARG A 409 -17.97 -20.46 -9.35
CA ARG A 409 -18.35 -21.85 -9.58
C ARG A 409 -18.28 -22.26 -11.03
N GLU A 410 -18.67 -21.37 -11.97
CA GLU A 410 -18.57 -21.62 -13.40
C GLU A 410 -17.11 -21.74 -13.86
N ILE A 411 -16.24 -20.84 -13.39
CA ILE A 411 -14.79 -20.90 -13.67
C ILE A 411 -14.20 -22.20 -13.12
N ASP A 412 -14.53 -22.58 -11.89
CA ASP A 412 -14.03 -23.80 -11.25
C ASP A 412 -14.49 -25.08 -12.01
N ALA A 413 -15.72 -25.07 -12.50
CA ALA A 413 -16.22 -26.14 -13.36
C ALA A 413 -15.46 -26.22 -14.69
N TYR A 414 -15.08 -25.07 -15.26
CA TYR A 414 -14.29 -25.01 -16.49
C TYR A 414 -12.86 -25.52 -16.26
N VAL A 415 -12.20 -25.10 -15.18
CA VAL A 415 -10.87 -25.59 -14.79
C VAL A 415 -10.90 -27.10 -14.58
N SER A 416 -11.95 -27.63 -13.94
CA SER A 416 -12.14 -29.07 -13.77
C SER A 416 -12.25 -29.84 -15.11
N ARG A 417 -12.85 -29.24 -16.12
CA ARG A 417 -12.88 -29.81 -17.48
C ARG A 417 -11.49 -29.83 -18.11
N LEU A 418 -10.73 -28.70 -18.02
CA LEU A 418 -9.37 -28.62 -18.55
C LEU A 418 -8.44 -29.67 -17.91
N GLU A 419 -8.54 -29.88 -16.58
CA GLU A 419 -7.78 -30.91 -15.90
C GLU A 419 -8.14 -32.32 -16.38
N ASN A 420 -9.43 -32.58 -16.61
CA ASN A 420 -9.87 -33.85 -17.14
C ASN A 420 -9.37 -34.08 -18.56
N ASP A 421 -9.40 -33.05 -19.41
CA ASP A 421 -8.88 -33.12 -20.77
C ASP A 421 -7.37 -33.31 -20.77
N SER A 422 -6.62 -32.64 -19.89
CA SER A 422 -5.18 -32.86 -19.70
C SER A 422 -4.86 -34.31 -19.33
N ARG A 423 -5.63 -34.91 -18.41
CA ARG A 423 -5.50 -36.32 -18.01
C ARG A 423 -5.81 -37.26 -19.18
N ASN A 424 -6.84 -36.98 -19.95
CA ASN A 424 -7.22 -37.77 -21.13
C ASN A 424 -6.14 -37.72 -22.21
N TYR A 425 -5.55 -36.55 -22.46
CA TYR A 425 -4.43 -36.40 -23.40
C TYR A 425 -3.20 -37.20 -22.95
N THR A 426 -2.82 -37.08 -21.67
CA THR A 426 -1.70 -37.86 -21.12
C THR A 426 -1.94 -39.36 -21.22
N ALA A 427 -3.15 -39.81 -20.97
CA ALA A 427 -3.53 -41.22 -21.12
C ALA A 427 -3.47 -41.69 -22.57
N CYS A 428 -3.86 -40.85 -23.55
CA CYS A 428 -3.73 -41.13 -24.98
C CYS A 428 -2.26 -41.23 -25.43
N GLU A 429 -1.42 -40.30 -25.01
CA GLU A 429 0.03 -40.32 -25.31
C GLU A 429 0.69 -41.58 -24.75
N ASN A 430 0.40 -41.93 -23.49
CA ASN A 430 0.94 -43.15 -22.87
C ASN A 430 0.49 -44.43 -23.60
N ARG A 431 -0.77 -44.48 -24.08
CA ARG A 431 -1.24 -45.60 -24.92
C ARG A 431 -0.50 -45.68 -26.25
N ALA A 432 -0.33 -44.53 -26.92
CA ALA A 432 0.41 -44.45 -28.18
C ALA A 432 1.87 -44.90 -28.01
N LEU A 433 2.54 -44.45 -26.96
CA LEU A 433 3.91 -44.87 -26.62
C LEU A 433 3.98 -46.39 -26.33
N SER A 434 3.00 -46.93 -25.62
CA SER A 434 2.93 -48.38 -25.36
C SER A 434 2.73 -49.19 -26.65
N MET A 435 1.90 -48.73 -27.57
CA MET A 435 1.68 -49.37 -28.87
C MET A 435 2.93 -49.29 -29.75
N ILE A 436 3.63 -48.16 -29.78
CA ILE A 436 4.89 -47.98 -30.51
C ILE A 436 5.98 -48.91 -29.91
N SER A 437 6.04 -49.01 -28.57
CA SER A 437 7.00 -49.90 -27.90
C SER A 437 6.77 -51.37 -28.20
N ALA A 438 5.50 -51.76 -28.39
CA ALA A 438 5.10 -53.14 -28.73
C ALA A 438 5.43 -53.53 -30.20
N ILE A 439 5.63 -52.53 -31.10
CA ILE A 439 6.01 -52.74 -32.49
C ILE A 439 7.53 -52.88 -32.68
N ARG A 440 8.33 -52.57 -31.67
CA ARG A 440 9.79 -52.78 -31.71
C ARG A 440 10.15 -54.17 -31.18
N VAL A 441 9.89 -55.17 -32.00
CA VAL A 441 10.48 -56.53 -31.85
C VAL A 441 11.20 -56.90 -33.19
#